data_bcfa7c04ac610a6021e74c2e3d231988
#
_entry.id   bcfa7c04ac610a6021e74c2e3d231988
#
_cell.length_a   1.000
_cell.length_b   1.000
_cell.length_c   1.000
_cell.angle_alpha   90.00
_cell.angle_beta   90.00
_cell.angle_gamma   90.00
#
_symmetry.space_group_name_H-M   'P 1'
#
loop_
_entity.id
_entity.type
_entity.pdbx_description
1 polymer ?
#
loop_
_entity_poly.entity_id
_entity_poly.type
_entity_poly.pdbx_seq_one_letter_code
_entity_poly.pdbx_strand_id
1 'polypeptide(L)'
;MIYKTITNYKEATKDFLENEKQFHLGVIPTEQSNPLTKNLSATIAKDTAQGVKTILSADKYIAKVAGEQFKTPEFEAFVSDIKRCMDERKKVVFSSVGASGRMAIQMDGAWRTFWQGLVDKIPAHRFEFLEMAEVVSSFTTGGDRALVRSVENFEDYMTFGAKQVDEAEMGPGDVLVALSECGLSASINGSAVRGYELGVKTYYLFCNPEKILRTHLDRARAVFECLDEYAANK
;
A
#
# COMPACT_ATOMS: atom_id res chain seq x y z
N MET A 1 -7.55 -15.73 -17.87
CA MET A 1 -8.08 -16.77 -16.96
C MET A 1 -9.25 -17.41 -17.67
N ILE A 2 -9.16 -18.70 -18.02
CA ILE A 2 -10.29 -19.44 -18.60
C ILE A 2 -11.13 -19.88 -17.41
N TYR A 3 -12.31 -19.30 -17.24
CA TYR A 3 -13.24 -19.73 -16.19
C TYR A 3 -13.63 -21.18 -16.45
N LYS A 4 -13.12 -22.09 -15.62
CA LYS A 4 -13.55 -23.49 -15.62
C LYS A 4 -15.02 -23.51 -15.17
N THR A 5 -15.91 -24.02 -16.00
CA THR A 5 -17.32 -24.21 -15.58
C THR A 5 -17.34 -25.21 -14.44
N ILE A 6 -17.74 -24.77 -13.26
CA ILE A 6 -17.83 -25.64 -12.08
C ILE A 6 -19.10 -26.46 -12.22
N THR A 7 -18.95 -27.73 -12.57
CA THR A 7 -20.03 -28.67 -12.70
C THR A 7 -20.32 -29.44 -11.41
N ASN A 8 -19.32 -29.53 -10.52
CA ASN A 8 -19.43 -30.18 -9.21
C ASN A 8 -18.75 -29.30 -8.13
N TYR A 9 -19.53 -28.58 -7.33
CA TYR A 9 -19.01 -27.67 -6.32
C TYR A 9 -18.21 -28.38 -5.22
N LYS A 10 -18.51 -29.67 -4.89
CA LYS A 10 -17.79 -30.43 -3.87
C LYS A 10 -16.36 -30.76 -4.32
N GLU A 11 -16.21 -31.19 -5.57
CA GLU A 11 -14.89 -31.43 -6.15
C GLU A 11 -14.08 -30.14 -6.30
N ALA A 12 -14.73 -29.07 -6.76
CA ALA A 12 -14.09 -27.76 -6.87
C ALA A 12 -13.65 -27.22 -5.50
N THR A 13 -14.46 -27.41 -4.47
CA THR A 13 -14.09 -27.03 -3.09
C THR A 13 -12.90 -27.83 -2.58
N LYS A 14 -12.89 -29.15 -2.85
CA LYS A 14 -11.78 -30.01 -2.48
C LYS A 14 -10.48 -29.60 -3.20
N ASP A 15 -10.56 -29.39 -4.51
CA ASP A 15 -9.43 -28.93 -5.32
C ASP A 15 -8.90 -27.59 -4.83
N PHE A 16 -9.78 -26.61 -4.54
CA PHE A 16 -9.39 -25.35 -3.94
C PHE A 16 -8.63 -25.52 -2.60
N LEU A 17 -9.17 -26.34 -1.70
CA LEU A 17 -8.57 -26.57 -0.39
C LEU A 17 -7.22 -27.30 -0.45
N GLU A 18 -7.04 -28.18 -1.43
CA GLU A 18 -5.82 -29.00 -1.55
C GLU A 18 -4.74 -28.31 -2.40
N ASN A 19 -5.10 -27.62 -3.48
CA ASN A 19 -4.21 -27.19 -4.55
C ASN A 19 -4.07 -25.69 -4.69
N GLU A 20 -5.03 -24.88 -4.19
CA GLU A 20 -5.07 -23.44 -4.41
C GLU A 20 -4.70 -22.65 -3.14
N LYS A 21 -3.69 -23.12 -2.40
CA LYS A 21 -3.28 -22.56 -1.09
C LYS A 21 -2.92 -21.07 -1.14
N GLN A 22 -2.43 -20.57 -2.27
CA GLN A 22 -2.12 -19.16 -2.48
C GLN A 22 -3.35 -18.23 -2.35
N PHE A 23 -4.56 -18.79 -2.42
CA PHE A 23 -5.82 -18.05 -2.23
C PHE A 23 -6.45 -18.27 -0.85
N HIS A 24 -5.80 -19.00 0.05
CA HIS A 24 -6.29 -19.22 1.41
C HIS A 24 -6.02 -18.00 2.30
N LEU A 25 -6.67 -16.88 2.02
CA LEU A 25 -6.42 -15.60 2.67
C LEU A 25 -6.95 -15.50 4.12
N GLY A 26 -7.80 -16.43 4.54
CA GLY A 26 -8.38 -16.43 5.88
C GLY A 26 -7.39 -16.53 7.04
N VAL A 27 -6.09 -16.77 6.77
CA VAL A 27 -5.03 -16.78 7.78
C VAL A 27 -4.56 -15.37 8.17
N ILE A 28 -4.84 -14.36 7.33
CA ILE A 28 -4.40 -12.98 7.57
C ILE A 28 -5.48 -12.15 8.24
N PRO A 29 -5.14 -11.33 9.25
CA PRO A 29 -6.10 -10.51 9.99
C PRO A 29 -6.96 -9.58 9.14
N THR A 30 -6.44 -9.00 8.06
CA THR A 30 -7.20 -8.09 7.17
C THR A 30 -8.33 -8.78 6.43
N GLU A 31 -8.29 -10.11 6.26
CA GLU A 31 -9.36 -10.90 5.62
C GLU A 31 -10.30 -11.58 6.64
N GLN A 32 -10.07 -11.33 7.92
CA GLN A 32 -10.92 -11.87 8.99
C GLN A 32 -11.95 -10.85 9.45
N SER A 33 -13.07 -11.34 9.99
CA SER A 33 -14.04 -10.48 10.64
C SER A 33 -13.41 -9.77 11.83
N ASN A 34 -13.52 -8.44 11.89
CA ASN A 34 -13.05 -7.68 13.04
C ASN A 34 -13.81 -8.14 14.31
N PRO A 35 -13.10 -8.52 15.39
CA PRO A 35 -13.72 -9.05 16.60
C PRO A 35 -14.77 -8.13 17.22
N LEU A 36 -14.63 -6.80 17.11
CA LEU A 36 -15.56 -5.81 17.64
C LEU A 36 -16.84 -5.72 16.83
N THR A 37 -16.79 -5.96 15.52
CA THR A 37 -17.91 -5.79 14.60
C THR A 37 -18.49 -7.12 14.09
N LYS A 38 -18.00 -8.25 14.59
CA LYS A 38 -18.40 -9.60 14.13
C LYS A 38 -19.92 -9.82 14.13
N ASN A 39 -20.63 -9.25 15.12
CA ASN A 39 -22.09 -9.40 15.26
C ASN A 39 -22.84 -8.13 14.84
N LEU A 40 -22.24 -7.24 14.06
CA LEU A 40 -22.78 -5.93 13.71
C LEU A 40 -24.16 -6.02 13.05
N SER A 41 -24.34 -6.93 12.10
CA SER A 41 -25.61 -7.14 11.40
C SER A 41 -26.78 -7.42 12.37
N ALA A 42 -26.57 -8.34 13.31
CA ALA A 42 -27.59 -8.67 14.32
C ALA A 42 -27.80 -7.51 15.30
N THR A 43 -26.80 -6.75 15.62
CA THR A 43 -26.86 -5.56 16.48
C THR A 43 -27.71 -4.46 15.81
N ILE A 44 -27.40 -4.14 14.55
CA ILE A 44 -28.11 -3.11 13.77
C ILE A 44 -29.56 -3.48 13.57
N ALA A 45 -29.88 -4.76 13.34
CA ALA A 45 -31.25 -5.24 13.18
C ALA A 45 -32.12 -5.04 14.45
N LYS A 46 -31.51 -5.03 15.62
CA LYS A 46 -32.18 -4.81 16.91
C LYS A 46 -32.20 -3.34 17.33
N ASP A 47 -31.07 -2.66 17.16
CA ASP A 47 -30.83 -1.28 17.55
C ASP A 47 -29.77 -0.65 16.65
N THR A 48 -30.23 0.19 15.72
CA THR A 48 -29.37 0.88 14.77
C THR A 48 -28.35 1.81 15.47
N ALA A 49 -28.79 2.51 16.53
CA ALA A 49 -27.90 3.43 17.25
C ALA A 49 -26.78 2.68 17.96
N GLN A 50 -27.06 1.53 18.54
CA GLN A 50 -26.06 0.64 19.12
C GLN A 50 -25.13 0.07 18.05
N GLY A 51 -25.64 -0.28 16.88
CA GLY A 51 -24.83 -0.71 15.74
C GLY A 51 -23.82 0.36 15.29
N VAL A 52 -24.27 1.59 15.13
CA VAL A 52 -23.39 2.74 14.82
C VAL A 52 -22.31 2.93 15.90
N LYS A 53 -22.67 2.89 17.17
CA LYS A 53 -21.70 2.97 18.28
C LYS A 53 -20.66 1.85 18.21
N THR A 54 -21.08 0.65 17.81
CA THR A 54 -20.17 -0.51 17.64
C THR A 54 -19.16 -0.26 16.53
N ILE A 55 -19.56 0.28 15.37
CA ILE A 55 -18.65 0.66 14.29
C ILE A 55 -17.66 1.70 14.80
N LEU A 56 -18.14 2.81 15.37
CA LEU A 56 -17.30 3.89 15.89
C LEU A 56 -16.36 3.44 17.02
N SER A 57 -16.68 2.36 17.73
CA SER A 57 -15.79 1.81 18.76
C SER A 57 -14.50 1.21 18.17
N ALA A 58 -14.55 0.70 16.93
CA ALA A 58 -13.37 0.17 16.25
C ALA A 58 -12.34 1.28 15.94
N ASP A 59 -12.80 2.49 15.63
CA ASP A 59 -11.93 3.62 15.28
C ASP A 59 -11.04 4.07 16.46
N LYS A 60 -11.45 3.79 17.71
CA LYS A 60 -10.64 4.12 18.89
C LYS A 60 -9.26 3.45 18.90
N TYR A 61 -9.14 2.30 18.25
CA TYR A 61 -7.88 1.59 18.14
C TYR A 61 -6.90 2.25 17.16
N ILE A 62 -7.40 2.98 16.17
CA ILE A 62 -6.57 3.66 15.17
C ILE A 62 -5.60 4.63 15.86
N ALA A 63 -6.12 5.50 16.74
CA ALA A 63 -5.29 6.47 17.46
C ALA A 63 -4.23 5.81 18.34
N LYS A 64 -4.57 4.69 18.98
CA LYS A 64 -3.62 3.94 19.80
C LYS A 64 -2.50 3.34 18.95
N VAL A 65 -2.85 2.59 17.91
CA VAL A 65 -1.89 1.93 17.03
C VAL A 65 -1.01 2.95 16.31
N ALA A 66 -1.59 4.03 15.79
CA ALA A 66 -0.83 5.10 15.17
C ALA A 66 0.16 5.73 16.16
N GLY A 67 -0.28 6.01 17.39
CA GLY A 67 0.60 6.57 18.42
C GLY A 67 1.73 5.64 18.87
N GLU A 68 1.58 4.34 18.73
CA GLU A 68 2.63 3.34 18.93
C GLU A 68 3.59 3.30 17.73
N GLN A 69 3.07 3.25 16.50
CA GLN A 69 3.87 3.21 15.28
C GLN A 69 4.70 4.47 15.07
N PHE A 70 4.17 5.65 15.37
CA PHE A 70 4.89 6.93 15.22
C PHE A 70 6.10 7.09 16.15
N LYS A 71 6.28 6.18 17.09
CA LYS A 71 7.42 6.15 18.03
C LYS A 71 8.46 5.08 17.67
N THR A 72 8.24 4.34 16.58
CA THR A 72 9.18 3.30 16.17
C THR A 72 10.39 3.90 15.46
N PRO A 73 11.59 3.30 15.59
CA PRO A 73 12.77 3.72 14.85
C PRO A 73 12.58 3.71 13.34
N GLU A 74 11.78 2.77 12.84
CA GLU A 74 11.45 2.64 11.42
C GLU A 74 10.66 3.85 10.92
N PHE A 75 9.70 4.35 11.73
CA PHE A 75 8.93 5.55 11.39
C PHE A 75 9.80 6.81 11.45
N GLU A 76 10.70 6.92 12.44
CA GLU A 76 11.65 8.03 12.52
C GLU A 76 12.59 8.04 11.31
N ALA A 77 13.09 6.88 10.88
CA ALA A 77 13.90 6.75 9.67
C ALA A 77 13.12 7.15 8.41
N PHE A 78 11.85 6.71 8.30
CA PHE A 78 10.96 7.08 7.20
C PHE A 78 10.78 8.60 7.10
N VAL A 79 10.48 9.27 8.20
CA VAL A 79 10.32 10.74 8.25
C VAL A 79 11.63 11.46 7.89
N SER A 80 12.76 10.95 8.39
CA SER A 80 14.09 11.50 8.10
C SER A 80 14.45 11.41 6.62
N ASP A 81 14.18 10.25 5.99
CA ASP A 81 14.45 10.05 4.56
C ASP A 81 13.55 10.90 3.66
N ILE A 82 12.26 11.06 4.01
CA ILE A 82 11.37 11.98 3.28
C ILE A 82 11.88 13.42 3.41
N LYS A 83 12.23 13.85 4.62
CA LYS A 83 12.77 15.20 4.83
C LYS A 83 14.04 15.43 4.00
N ARG A 84 14.97 14.47 3.99
CA ARG A 84 16.17 14.53 3.15
C ARG A 84 15.81 14.68 1.66
N CYS A 85 14.86 13.89 1.14
CA CYS A 85 14.39 14.02 -0.23
C CYS A 85 13.85 15.42 -0.54
N MET A 86 13.10 16.02 0.39
CA MET A 86 12.60 17.39 0.25
C MET A 86 13.76 18.40 0.19
N ASP A 87 14.74 18.29 1.11
CA ASP A 87 15.89 19.18 1.17
C ASP A 87 16.77 19.07 -0.11
N GLU A 88 16.94 17.84 -0.63
CA GLU A 88 17.77 17.53 -1.81
C GLU A 88 17.00 17.59 -3.14
N ARG A 89 15.71 17.89 -3.15
CA ARG A 89 14.84 17.86 -4.34
C ARG A 89 14.83 16.50 -5.05
N LYS A 90 14.92 15.43 -4.25
CA LYS A 90 14.76 14.05 -4.70
C LYS A 90 13.30 13.64 -4.71
N LYS A 91 12.98 12.56 -5.42
CA LYS A 91 11.60 12.07 -5.54
C LYS A 91 11.17 11.29 -4.31
N VAL A 92 9.95 11.51 -3.87
CA VAL A 92 9.19 10.65 -2.96
C VAL A 92 7.98 10.13 -3.71
N VAL A 93 7.96 8.84 -4.04
CA VAL A 93 6.94 8.25 -4.90
C VAL A 93 6.12 7.23 -4.12
N PHE A 94 4.80 7.37 -4.15
CA PHE A 94 3.86 6.43 -3.55
C PHE A 94 3.32 5.47 -4.62
N SER A 95 3.66 4.18 -4.48
CA SER A 95 3.12 3.10 -5.31
C SER A 95 2.02 2.38 -4.56
N SER A 96 0.82 2.28 -5.14
CA SER A 96 -0.31 1.64 -4.48
C SER A 96 -1.38 1.14 -5.44
N VAL A 97 -2.43 0.49 -4.91
CA VAL A 97 -3.51 -0.10 -5.69
C VAL A 97 -4.87 0.10 -5.00
N GLY A 98 -5.95 0.11 -5.75
CA GLY A 98 -7.30 0.15 -5.22
C GLY A 98 -7.59 1.37 -4.34
N ALA A 99 -8.10 1.15 -3.13
CA ALA A 99 -8.42 2.21 -2.17
C ALA A 99 -7.16 2.93 -1.68
N SER A 100 -6.09 2.19 -1.41
CA SER A 100 -4.79 2.77 -1.04
C SER A 100 -4.23 3.65 -2.16
N GLY A 101 -4.44 3.27 -3.43
CA GLY A 101 -4.09 4.07 -4.60
C GLY A 101 -4.81 5.42 -4.64
N ARG A 102 -6.09 5.43 -4.34
CA ARG A 102 -6.87 6.68 -4.27
C ARG A 102 -6.39 7.59 -3.14
N MET A 103 -6.02 7.03 -2.00
CA MET A 103 -5.43 7.80 -0.88
C MET A 103 -4.09 8.40 -1.26
N ALA A 104 -3.22 7.66 -1.94
CA ALA A 104 -1.93 8.15 -2.40
C ALA A 104 -2.09 9.32 -3.38
N ILE A 105 -3.03 9.22 -4.34
CA ILE A 105 -3.35 10.30 -5.28
C ILE A 105 -3.91 11.53 -4.57
N GLN A 106 -4.76 11.36 -3.56
CA GLN A 106 -5.27 12.49 -2.76
C GLN A 106 -4.14 13.18 -2.00
N MET A 107 -3.19 12.42 -1.47
CA MET A 107 -2.04 12.95 -0.75
C MET A 107 -1.10 13.73 -1.69
N ASP A 108 -0.81 13.20 -2.87
CA ASP A 108 -0.08 13.88 -3.95
C ASP A 108 -0.80 15.20 -4.35
N GLY A 109 -2.10 15.14 -4.62
CA GLY A 109 -2.89 16.31 -4.94
C GLY A 109 -2.91 17.37 -3.84
N ALA A 110 -3.00 16.97 -2.58
CA ALA A 110 -2.94 17.88 -1.43
C ALA A 110 -1.56 18.53 -1.31
N TRP A 111 -0.48 17.77 -1.50
CA TRP A 111 0.89 18.25 -1.53
C TRP A 111 1.09 19.32 -2.60
N ARG A 112 0.73 19.02 -3.85
CA ARG A 112 0.83 19.97 -4.97
C ARG A 112 0.02 21.23 -4.73
N THR A 113 -1.22 21.08 -4.29
CA THR A 113 -2.12 22.21 -4.00
C THR A 113 -1.55 23.13 -2.92
N PHE A 114 -0.93 22.55 -1.87
CA PHE A 114 -0.29 23.33 -0.82
C PHE A 114 0.85 24.20 -1.38
N TRP A 115 1.80 23.60 -2.07
CA TRP A 115 2.97 24.31 -2.58
C TRP A 115 2.61 25.31 -3.68
N GLN A 116 1.76 24.94 -4.61
CA GLN A 116 1.26 25.83 -5.66
C GLN A 116 0.48 27.02 -5.07
N GLY A 117 -0.26 26.80 -3.99
CA GLY A 117 -0.97 27.86 -3.28
C GLY A 117 -0.08 28.89 -2.58
N LEU A 118 1.22 28.58 -2.40
CA LEU A 118 2.21 29.53 -1.85
C LEU A 118 2.85 30.40 -2.93
N VAL A 119 2.81 29.99 -4.21
CA VAL A 119 3.44 30.70 -5.33
C VAL A 119 2.94 32.15 -5.45
N ASP A 120 1.64 32.35 -5.33
CA ASP A 120 1.05 33.69 -5.42
C ASP A 120 1.16 34.48 -4.11
N LYS A 121 1.26 33.78 -2.99
CA LYS A 121 1.36 34.40 -1.65
C LYS A 121 2.76 34.92 -1.35
N ILE A 122 3.79 34.23 -1.83
CA ILE A 122 5.19 34.54 -1.58
C ILE A 122 5.98 34.47 -2.90
N PRO A 123 5.80 35.42 -3.81
CA PRO A 123 6.38 35.38 -5.16
C PRO A 123 7.91 35.29 -5.19
N ALA A 124 8.58 35.77 -4.16
CA ALA A 124 10.05 35.71 -4.05
C ALA A 124 10.60 34.27 -4.05
N HIS A 125 9.80 33.28 -3.62
CA HIS A 125 10.17 31.87 -3.57
C HIS A 125 9.44 30.99 -4.58
N ARG A 126 8.89 31.62 -5.64
CA ARG A 126 8.04 30.93 -6.64
C ARG A 126 8.68 29.67 -7.19
N PHE A 127 9.93 29.73 -7.64
CA PHE A 127 10.61 28.58 -8.25
C PHE A 127 10.84 27.46 -7.26
N GLU A 128 11.21 27.76 -6.02
CA GLU A 128 11.37 26.81 -4.94
C GLU A 128 10.07 26.06 -4.64
N PHE A 129 8.94 26.78 -4.59
CA PHE A 129 7.65 26.17 -4.34
C PHE A 129 7.17 25.28 -5.49
N LEU A 130 7.47 25.66 -6.74
CA LEU A 130 7.17 24.81 -7.90
C LEU A 130 8.01 23.54 -7.90
N GLU A 131 9.29 23.63 -7.55
CA GLU A 131 10.14 22.44 -7.39
C GLU A 131 9.63 21.55 -6.26
N MET A 132 9.27 22.11 -5.11
CA MET A 132 8.70 21.36 -3.99
C MET A 132 7.39 20.66 -4.34
N ALA A 133 6.57 21.24 -5.19
CA ALA A 133 5.34 20.62 -5.64
C ALA A 133 5.59 19.30 -6.42
N GLU A 134 6.75 19.16 -7.05
CA GLU A 134 7.12 17.98 -7.85
C GLU A 134 7.91 16.92 -7.06
N VAL A 135 8.32 17.20 -5.81
CA VAL A 135 9.06 16.23 -4.98
C VAL A 135 8.22 14.99 -4.66
N VAL A 136 6.93 15.18 -4.37
CA VAL A 136 6.01 14.08 -4.06
C VAL A 136 5.16 13.77 -5.29
N SER A 137 5.07 12.48 -5.61
CA SER A 137 4.18 11.98 -6.66
C SER A 137 3.62 10.61 -6.28
N SER A 138 2.63 10.16 -7.02
CA SER A 138 2.01 8.85 -6.82
C SER A 138 1.66 8.19 -8.14
N PHE A 139 1.66 6.86 -8.13
CA PHE A 139 1.02 6.07 -9.17
C PHE A 139 0.18 4.95 -8.57
N THR A 140 -0.88 4.59 -9.26
CA THR A 140 -1.73 3.46 -8.90
C THR A 140 -1.64 2.36 -9.94
N THR A 141 -1.77 1.11 -9.53
CA THR A 141 -1.83 -0.02 -10.46
C THR A 141 -2.98 0.17 -11.45
N GLY A 142 -2.67 0.05 -12.74
CA GLY A 142 -3.62 0.34 -13.83
C GLY A 142 -3.65 1.80 -14.27
N GLY A 143 -2.86 2.69 -13.63
CA GLY A 143 -2.74 4.10 -13.96
C GLY A 143 -4.03 4.90 -13.75
N ASP A 144 -4.10 6.10 -14.32
CA ASP A 144 -5.25 7.01 -14.17
C ASP A 144 -6.57 6.41 -14.67
N ARG A 145 -6.50 5.50 -15.64
CA ARG A 145 -7.68 4.80 -16.13
C ARG A 145 -8.40 4.02 -15.03
N ALA A 146 -7.66 3.46 -14.08
CA ALA A 146 -8.24 2.71 -12.96
C ALA A 146 -9.11 3.58 -12.03
N LEU A 147 -8.95 4.91 -12.07
CA LEU A 147 -9.78 5.86 -11.33
C LEU A 147 -11.18 6.03 -11.96
N VAL A 148 -11.27 5.88 -13.28
CA VAL A 148 -12.52 6.04 -14.03
C VAL A 148 -13.20 4.68 -14.23
N ARG A 149 -12.41 3.65 -14.55
CA ARG A 149 -12.90 2.30 -14.77
C ARG A 149 -11.86 1.32 -14.29
N SER A 150 -12.23 0.48 -13.32
CA SER A 150 -11.37 -0.58 -12.79
C SER A 150 -10.73 -1.42 -13.89
N VAL A 151 -9.44 -1.68 -13.74
CA VAL A 151 -8.67 -2.53 -14.65
C VAL A 151 -8.27 -3.77 -13.84
N GLU A 152 -9.08 -4.82 -13.96
CA GLU A 152 -8.88 -6.06 -13.24
C GLU A 152 -7.62 -6.81 -13.72
N ASN A 153 -7.06 -7.62 -12.85
CA ASN A 153 -5.89 -8.48 -13.03
C ASN A 153 -4.52 -7.77 -13.13
N PHE A 154 -4.44 -6.46 -13.20
CA PHE A 154 -3.14 -5.75 -13.20
C PHE A 154 -2.43 -5.86 -11.86
N GLU A 155 -3.18 -5.92 -10.76
CA GLU A 155 -2.67 -6.12 -9.41
C GLU A 155 -2.03 -7.49 -9.16
N ASP A 156 -2.32 -8.48 -10.01
CA ASP A 156 -1.81 -9.85 -9.88
C ASP A 156 -0.42 -10.06 -10.48
N TYR A 157 0.14 -9.05 -11.16
CA TYR A 157 1.44 -9.17 -11.83
C TYR A 157 2.48 -8.21 -11.24
N MET A 158 3.56 -8.77 -10.70
CA MET A 158 4.70 -8.00 -10.18
C MET A 158 5.35 -7.12 -11.27
N THR A 159 5.36 -7.62 -12.52
CA THR A 159 5.96 -6.92 -13.66
C THR A 159 5.31 -5.58 -13.97
N PHE A 160 4.02 -5.40 -13.69
CA PHE A 160 3.36 -4.11 -13.87
C PHE A 160 3.83 -3.07 -12.85
N GLY A 161 3.96 -3.47 -11.59
CA GLY A 161 4.50 -2.58 -10.56
C GLY A 161 5.96 -2.20 -10.82
N ALA A 162 6.78 -3.17 -11.20
CA ALA A 162 8.18 -2.93 -11.59
C ALA A 162 8.27 -1.94 -12.75
N LYS A 163 7.46 -2.13 -13.80
CA LYS A 163 7.39 -1.20 -14.95
C LYS A 163 7.00 0.22 -14.54
N GLN A 164 6.05 0.38 -13.63
CA GLN A 164 5.64 1.71 -13.15
C GLN A 164 6.77 2.42 -12.39
N VAL A 165 7.60 1.68 -11.65
CA VAL A 165 8.81 2.23 -11.00
C VAL A 165 9.84 2.67 -12.05
N ASP A 166 10.04 1.87 -13.11
CA ASP A 166 10.91 2.25 -14.23
C ASP A 166 10.40 3.51 -14.94
N GLU A 167 9.09 3.60 -15.20
CA GLU A 167 8.44 4.77 -15.82
C GLU A 167 8.52 6.03 -14.94
N ALA A 168 8.60 5.88 -13.62
CA ALA A 168 8.82 6.98 -12.69
C ALA A 168 10.29 7.46 -12.66
N GLU A 169 11.18 6.78 -13.39
CA GLU A 169 12.62 7.13 -13.51
C GLU A 169 13.27 7.33 -12.15
N MET A 170 13.04 6.39 -11.23
CA MET A 170 13.58 6.43 -9.88
C MET A 170 15.02 5.92 -9.82
N GLY A 171 15.79 6.45 -8.88
CA GLY A 171 17.17 6.05 -8.68
C GLY A 171 17.70 6.32 -7.26
N PRO A 172 19.01 6.11 -7.03
CA PRO A 172 19.63 6.35 -5.73
C PRO A 172 19.37 7.79 -5.22
N GLY A 173 19.01 7.89 -3.97
CA GLY A 173 18.62 9.15 -3.32
C GLY A 173 17.13 9.40 -3.26
N ASP A 174 16.34 8.76 -4.13
CA ASP A 174 14.87 8.81 -4.06
C ASP A 174 14.32 7.89 -2.97
N VAL A 175 13.05 8.10 -2.62
CA VAL A 175 12.28 7.24 -1.70
C VAL A 175 11.05 6.70 -2.41
N LEU A 176 10.90 5.37 -2.41
CA LEU A 176 9.70 4.68 -2.83
C LEU A 176 8.90 4.23 -1.60
N VAL A 177 7.61 4.55 -1.58
CA VAL A 177 6.68 4.08 -0.55
C VAL A 177 5.66 3.15 -1.20
N ALA A 178 5.84 1.85 -1.02
CA ALA A 178 4.95 0.82 -1.53
C ALA A 178 3.84 0.54 -0.50
N LEU A 179 2.58 0.82 -0.87
CA LEU A 179 1.42 0.73 0.01
C LEU A 179 0.53 -0.45 -0.40
N SER A 180 0.42 -1.45 0.45
CA SER A 180 -0.51 -2.56 0.26
C SER A 180 -1.16 -2.90 1.61
N GLU A 181 -2.46 -2.63 1.79
CA GLU A 181 -3.15 -2.89 3.05
C GLU A 181 -2.90 -4.31 3.56
N CYS A 182 -3.16 -5.30 2.75
CA CYS A 182 -2.95 -6.71 3.12
C CYS A 182 -1.50 -7.20 2.95
N GLY A 183 -0.65 -6.49 2.21
CA GLY A 183 0.70 -6.94 1.87
C GLY A 183 0.76 -8.00 0.76
N LEU A 184 -0.30 -8.15 -0.06
CA LEU A 184 -0.43 -9.24 -1.02
C LEU A 184 -0.55 -8.80 -2.47
N SER A 185 -0.76 -7.51 -2.74
CA SER A 185 -0.90 -7.02 -4.11
C SER A 185 0.39 -7.24 -4.88
N ALA A 186 0.39 -8.16 -5.84
CA ALA A 186 1.60 -8.55 -6.55
C ALA A 186 2.25 -7.37 -7.28
N SER A 187 1.46 -6.45 -7.85
CA SER A 187 2.00 -5.24 -8.48
C SER A 187 2.77 -4.37 -7.48
N ILE A 188 2.27 -4.21 -6.25
CA ILE A 188 2.96 -3.43 -5.22
C ILE A 188 4.22 -4.15 -4.72
N ASN A 189 4.15 -5.48 -4.60
CA ASN A 189 5.32 -6.30 -4.31
C ASN A 189 6.39 -6.12 -5.40
N GLY A 190 5.98 -6.10 -6.67
CA GLY A 190 6.87 -5.83 -7.80
C GLY A 190 7.49 -4.43 -7.77
N SER A 191 6.72 -3.42 -7.38
CA SER A 191 7.25 -2.07 -7.17
C SER A 191 8.31 -2.05 -6.07
N ALA A 192 8.06 -2.70 -4.93
CA ALA A 192 9.01 -2.75 -3.82
C ALA A 192 10.31 -3.45 -4.21
N VAL A 193 10.23 -4.63 -4.83
CA VAL A 193 11.41 -5.38 -5.33
C VAL A 193 12.18 -4.52 -6.32
N ARG A 194 11.50 -3.89 -7.29
CA ARG A 194 12.16 -3.06 -8.29
C ARG A 194 12.86 -1.85 -7.69
N GLY A 195 12.26 -1.22 -6.69
CA GLY A 195 12.90 -0.14 -5.93
C GLY A 195 14.22 -0.59 -5.30
N TYR A 196 14.26 -1.77 -4.68
CA TYR A 196 15.51 -2.33 -4.13
C TYR A 196 16.55 -2.61 -5.21
N GLU A 197 16.16 -3.21 -6.34
CA GLU A 197 17.07 -3.49 -7.46
C GLU A 197 17.73 -2.23 -8.00
N LEU A 198 17.00 -1.11 -8.02
CA LEU A 198 17.50 0.19 -8.48
C LEU A 198 18.29 0.96 -7.41
N GLY A 199 18.44 0.43 -6.20
CA GLY A 199 19.10 1.12 -5.09
C GLY A 199 18.27 2.29 -4.52
N VAL A 200 16.97 2.32 -4.78
CA VAL A 200 16.03 3.29 -4.21
C VAL A 200 15.73 2.91 -2.76
N LYS A 201 15.72 3.89 -1.86
CA LYS A 201 15.28 3.66 -0.49
C LYS A 201 13.79 3.32 -0.49
N THR A 202 13.47 2.07 -0.21
CA THR A 202 12.11 1.56 -0.32
C THR A 202 11.51 1.26 1.04
N TYR A 203 10.32 1.79 1.30
CA TYR A 203 9.47 1.49 2.44
C TYR A 203 8.27 0.69 1.97
N TYR A 204 8.01 -0.44 2.63
CA TYR A 204 6.85 -1.29 2.36
C TYR A 204 5.89 -1.23 3.55
N LEU A 205 4.72 -0.63 3.34
CA LEU A 205 3.71 -0.41 4.37
C LEU A 205 2.54 -1.37 4.19
N PHE A 206 2.21 -2.10 5.24
CA PHE A 206 1.10 -3.07 5.24
C PHE A 206 0.54 -3.25 6.67
N CYS A 207 -0.67 -3.87 6.79
CA CYS A 207 -1.42 -4.00 8.04
C CYS A 207 -1.45 -5.41 8.63
N ASN A 208 -0.81 -6.40 8.00
CA ASN A 208 -0.73 -7.76 8.51
C ASN A 208 0.60 -8.03 9.22
N PRO A 209 0.65 -8.97 10.19
CA PRO A 209 1.92 -9.37 10.80
C PRO A 209 2.88 -9.96 9.76
N GLU A 210 4.08 -9.41 9.66
CA GLU A 210 5.13 -9.87 8.73
C GLU A 210 5.36 -11.38 8.79
N LYS A 211 5.42 -11.95 9.99
CA LYS A 211 5.61 -13.39 10.19
C LYS A 211 4.55 -14.21 9.44
N ILE A 212 3.29 -13.77 9.43
CA ILE A 212 2.21 -14.49 8.73
C ILE A 212 2.43 -14.40 7.22
N LEU A 213 2.74 -13.21 6.71
CA LEU A 213 3.00 -12.98 5.29
C LEU A 213 4.18 -13.84 4.79
N ARG A 214 5.27 -13.89 5.52
CA ARG A 214 6.47 -14.69 5.18
C ARG A 214 6.20 -16.19 5.14
N THR A 215 5.38 -16.70 6.07
CA THR A 215 5.20 -18.15 6.24
C THR A 215 4.09 -18.74 5.39
N HIS A 216 3.05 -17.97 5.07
CA HIS A 216 1.85 -18.52 4.46
C HIS A 216 1.62 -18.09 3.01
N LEU A 217 2.33 -17.06 2.52
CA LEU A 217 2.00 -16.41 1.26
C LEU A 217 3.24 -16.21 0.38
N ASP A 218 3.43 -17.07 -0.60
CA ASP A 218 4.62 -17.07 -1.47
C ASP A 218 4.84 -15.74 -2.18
N ARG A 219 3.78 -15.06 -2.64
CA ARG A 219 3.88 -13.76 -3.32
C ARG A 219 4.41 -12.65 -2.41
N ALA A 220 4.14 -12.71 -1.11
CA ALA A 220 4.67 -11.76 -0.14
C ALA A 220 6.11 -12.11 0.26
N ARG A 221 6.43 -13.40 0.31
CA ARG A 221 7.76 -13.89 0.70
C ARG A 221 8.86 -13.30 -0.16
N ALA A 222 8.68 -13.22 -1.48
CA ALA A 222 9.66 -12.67 -2.40
C ALA A 222 10.09 -11.23 -2.04
N VAL A 223 9.18 -10.39 -1.54
CA VAL A 223 9.52 -9.02 -1.09
C VAL A 223 10.43 -9.08 0.13
N PHE A 224 10.10 -9.93 1.10
CA PHE A 224 10.87 -10.04 2.34
C PHE A 224 12.24 -10.69 2.13
N GLU A 225 12.35 -11.65 1.22
CA GLU A 225 13.63 -12.24 0.82
C GLU A 225 14.55 -11.17 0.18
N CYS A 226 14.00 -10.35 -0.69
CA CYS A 226 14.72 -9.23 -1.29
C CYS A 226 15.17 -8.19 -0.24
N LEU A 227 14.32 -7.92 0.77
CA LEU A 227 14.66 -7.05 1.91
C LEU A 227 15.81 -7.62 2.74
N ASP A 228 15.78 -8.92 3.02
CA ASP A 228 16.80 -9.60 3.81
C ASP A 228 18.14 -9.59 3.08
N GLU A 229 18.16 -9.86 1.78
CA GLU A 229 19.35 -9.75 0.93
C GLU A 229 19.93 -8.33 0.90
N TYR A 230 19.08 -7.32 0.80
CA TYR A 230 19.50 -5.93 0.84
C TYR A 230 20.10 -5.54 2.19
N ALA A 231 19.51 -6.01 3.28
CA ALA A 231 20.03 -5.77 4.62
C ALA A 231 21.37 -6.47 4.88
N ALA A 232 21.56 -7.68 4.32
CA ALA A 232 22.79 -8.45 4.44
C ALA A 232 23.98 -7.87 3.65
N ASN A 233 23.71 -7.06 2.61
CA ASN A 233 24.72 -6.47 1.73
C ASN A 233 25.09 -5.02 2.12
N LYS A 234 24.60 -4.53 3.25
CA LYS A 234 24.99 -3.24 3.84
C LYS A 234 26.00 -3.42 4.98
#